data_4cab38c188a18472bbc7d8168a8a32fb
#
_entry.id   4cab38c188a18472bbc7d8168a8a32fb
#
_cell.length_a   1.000
_cell.length_b   1.000
_cell.length_c   1.000
_cell.angle_alpha   90.00
_cell.angle_beta   90.00
_cell.angle_gamma   90.00
#
_symmetry.space_group_name_H-M   'P 1'
#
loop_
_entity.id
_entity.type
_entity.pdbx_description
1 polymer ?
#
loop_
_entity_poly.entity_id
_entity_poly.type
_entity_poly.pdbx_seq_one_letter_code
_entity_poly.pdbx_strand_id
1 'polypeptide(L)'
;MFSSPLVLQIPSSMQMTDEQFFEFCQVNRDLRIERNKFGELVIMPPTGSETGNREVNISGQLWVWSEQDGTGITFSSSTGFKLSTGAERSPDASWIKLERWNALSTEQQRKFAPICPDFVVELKSPSDNLQTLKEKMEEYMNEPGIQLGWLIDRKQRQVYIYRPGLPEECLDNPASVSGESVLPGFMLNMSKVW
;
A
#
# COMPACT_ATOMS: atom_id res chain seq x y z
N MET A 1 1.99 -23.85 6.76
CA MET A 1 1.82 -22.52 6.14
C MET A 1 1.64 -21.53 7.28
N PHE A 2 2.44 -20.47 7.37
CA PHE A 2 2.31 -19.46 8.43
C PHE A 2 1.07 -18.61 8.20
N SER A 3 0.41 -18.19 9.28
CA SER A 3 -0.86 -17.44 9.23
C SER A 3 -0.67 -15.92 9.41
N SER A 4 0.53 -15.49 9.77
CA SER A 4 0.92 -14.09 9.97
C SER A 4 2.17 -13.77 9.17
N PRO A 5 2.45 -12.50 8.83
CA PRO A 5 3.68 -12.13 8.16
C PRO A 5 4.92 -12.66 8.89
N LEU A 6 5.86 -13.22 8.15
CA LEU A 6 7.15 -13.70 8.66
C LEU A 6 8.20 -12.61 8.47
N VAL A 7 8.80 -12.16 9.56
CA VAL A 7 9.90 -11.18 9.52
C VAL A 7 11.24 -11.91 9.61
N LEU A 8 12.08 -11.73 8.61
CA LEU A 8 13.45 -12.26 8.58
C LEU A 8 14.44 -11.14 8.81
N GLN A 9 15.20 -11.24 9.88
CA GLN A 9 16.32 -10.35 10.16
C GLN A 9 17.52 -10.70 9.28
N ILE A 10 18.01 -9.73 8.53
CA ILE A 10 19.14 -9.89 7.62
C ILE A 10 20.38 -9.27 8.27
N PRO A 11 21.45 -10.04 8.51
CA PRO A 11 22.71 -9.47 9.02
C PRO A 11 23.25 -8.37 8.11
N SER A 12 23.87 -7.36 8.68
CA SER A 12 24.39 -6.20 7.92
C SER A 12 25.33 -6.60 6.78
N SER A 13 26.10 -7.69 6.97
CA SER A 13 27.00 -8.25 5.94
C SER A 13 26.27 -8.94 4.77
N MET A 14 24.98 -9.18 4.89
CA MET A 14 24.11 -9.84 3.89
C MET A 14 22.99 -8.94 3.37
N GLN A 15 22.99 -7.67 3.73
CA GLN A 15 22.00 -6.72 3.23
C GLN A 15 22.11 -6.59 1.72
N MET A 16 20.95 -6.66 1.06
CA MET A 16 20.83 -6.54 -0.39
C MET A 16 20.77 -5.08 -0.81
N THR A 17 21.44 -4.75 -1.91
CA THR A 17 21.16 -3.52 -2.65
C THR A 17 19.73 -3.56 -3.21
N ASP A 18 19.20 -2.43 -3.67
CA ASP A 18 17.83 -2.37 -4.25
C ASP A 18 17.71 -3.27 -5.48
N GLU A 19 18.75 -3.33 -6.31
CA GLU A 19 18.85 -4.21 -7.46
C GLU A 19 18.77 -5.68 -7.07
N GLN A 20 19.59 -6.07 -6.09
CA GLN A 20 19.61 -7.44 -5.58
C GLN A 20 18.27 -7.82 -4.92
N PHE A 21 17.63 -6.89 -4.21
CA PHE A 21 16.31 -7.14 -3.63
C PHE A 21 15.23 -7.28 -4.72
N PHE A 22 15.26 -6.44 -5.75
CA PHE A 22 14.36 -6.59 -6.89
C PHE A 22 14.55 -7.96 -7.58
N GLU A 23 15.80 -8.36 -7.88
CA GLU A 23 16.11 -9.68 -8.45
C GLU A 23 15.65 -10.81 -7.53
N PHE A 24 15.88 -10.68 -6.22
CA PHE A 24 15.42 -11.66 -5.23
C PHE A 24 13.90 -11.84 -5.28
N CYS A 25 13.13 -10.77 -5.39
CA CYS A 25 11.68 -10.85 -5.57
C CYS A 25 11.30 -11.47 -6.93
N GLN A 26 12.08 -11.19 -8.00
CA GLN A 26 11.80 -11.74 -9.35
C GLN A 26 12.02 -13.26 -9.43
N VAL A 27 12.95 -13.82 -8.69
CA VAL A 27 13.16 -15.29 -8.65
C VAL A 27 12.23 -16.00 -7.66
N ASN A 28 11.60 -15.26 -6.72
CA ASN A 28 10.65 -15.75 -5.73
C ASN A 28 9.21 -15.23 -5.99
N ARG A 29 8.76 -15.28 -7.23
CA ARG A 29 7.49 -14.67 -7.68
C ARG A 29 6.23 -15.19 -6.98
N ASP A 30 6.31 -16.38 -6.39
CA ASP A 30 5.22 -16.98 -5.63
C ASP A 30 5.08 -16.40 -4.21
N LEU A 31 6.01 -15.52 -3.81
CA LEU A 31 6.01 -14.87 -2.51
C LEU A 31 5.74 -13.37 -2.66
N ARG A 32 4.92 -12.82 -1.76
CA ARG A 32 4.80 -11.38 -1.57
C ARG A 32 5.81 -10.98 -0.50
N ILE A 33 6.84 -10.23 -0.89
CA ILE A 33 7.96 -9.86 -0.04
C ILE A 33 8.10 -8.34 -0.03
N GLU A 34 8.10 -7.75 1.16
CA GLU A 34 8.50 -6.36 1.39
C GLU A 34 9.86 -6.32 2.11
N ARG A 35 10.54 -5.20 2.02
CA ARG A 35 11.70 -4.87 2.86
C ARG A 35 11.35 -3.65 3.69
N ASN A 36 11.49 -3.74 5.01
CA ASN A 36 11.24 -2.59 5.87
C ASN A 36 12.47 -1.66 5.94
N LYS A 37 12.32 -0.48 6.56
CA LYS A 37 13.38 0.51 6.72
C LYS A 37 14.61 0.04 7.51
N PHE A 38 14.53 -1.10 8.19
CA PHE A 38 15.65 -1.72 8.91
C PHE A 38 16.38 -2.77 8.05
N GLY A 39 15.94 -2.99 6.80
CA GLY A 39 16.49 -4.02 5.90
C GLY A 39 15.98 -5.43 6.17
N GLU A 40 14.99 -5.60 7.05
CA GLU A 40 14.36 -6.89 7.33
C GLU A 40 13.37 -7.25 6.22
N LEU A 41 13.32 -8.53 5.84
CA LEU A 41 12.36 -9.03 4.86
C LEU A 41 11.06 -9.43 5.55
N VAL A 42 9.95 -8.93 5.04
CA VAL A 42 8.60 -9.24 5.50
C VAL A 42 7.91 -10.08 4.44
N ILE A 43 7.74 -11.38 4.70
CA ILE A 43 7.09 -12.31 3.78
C ILE A 43 5.63 -12.48 4.19
N MET A 44 4.73 -12.11 3.28
CA MET A 44 3.29 -12.18 3.50
C MET A 44 2.76 -13.59 3.17
N PRO A 45 1.86 -14.15 3.99
CA PRO A 45 1.12 -15.35 3.60
C PRO A 45 0.13 -15.04 2.46
N PRO A 46 -0.31 -16.05 1.69
CA PRO A 46 -1.40 -15.86 0.75
C PRO A 46 -2.64 -15.31 1.45
N THR A 47 -3.26 -14.33 0.81
CA THR A 47 -4.50 -13.72 1.29
C THR A 47 -5.67 -14.71 1.20
N GLY A 48 -6.50 -14.80 2.25
CA GLY A 48 -7.72 -15.58 2.22
C GLY A 48 -8.72 -15.04 1.19
N SER A 49 -9.54 -15.93 0.60
CA SER A 49 -10.46 -15.58 -0.50
C SER A 49 -11.41 -14.42 -0.17
N GLU A 50 -11.86 -14.32 1.08
CA GLU A 50 -12.71 -13.20 1.51
C GLU A 50 -11.96 -11.87 1.47
N THR A 51 -10.74 -11.80 2.03
CA THR A 51 -9.91 -10.58 2.00
C THR A 51 -9.56 -10.22 0.55
N GLY A 52 -9.16 -11.19 -0.27
CA GLY A 52 -8.86 -10.95 -1.69
C GLY A 52 -10.06 -10.41 -2.48
N ASN A 53 -11.29 -10.87 -2.18
CA ASN A 53 -12.50 -10.28 -2.78
C ASN A 53 -12.68 -8.81 -2.37
N ARG A 54 -12.35 -8.45 -1.12
CA ARG A 54 -12.44 -7.05 -0.65
C ARG A 54 -11.35 -6.17 -1.26
N GLU A 55 -10.13 -6.68 -1.39
CA GLU A 55 -9.04 -5.98 -2.10
C GLU A 55 -9.45 -5.63 -3.54
N VAL A 56 -10.04 -6.58 -4.27
CA VAL A 56 -10.54 -6.35 -5.63
C VAL A 56 -11.65 -5.31 -5.65
N ASN A 57 -12.57 -5.30 -4.67
CA ASN A 57 -13.61 -4.29 -4.61
C ASN A 57 -13.06 -2.88 -4.33
N ILE A 58 -12.02 -2.75 -3.51
CA ILE A 58 -11.35 -1.47 -3.26
C ILE A 58 -10.61 -1.01 -4.51
N SER A 59 -9.71 -1.86 -5.03
CA SER A 59 -8.89 -1.55 -6.21
C SER A 59 -9.76 -1.28 -7.45
N GLY A 60 -10.84 -2.05 -7.62
CA GLY A 60 -11.76 -1.90 -8.75
C GLY A 60 -12.51 -0.56 -8.73
N GLN A 61 -13.02 -0.13 -7.55
CA GLN A 61 -13.67 1.17 -7.43
C GLN A 61 -12.68 2.31 -7.67
N LEU A 62 -11.45 2.21 -7.14
CA LEU A 62 -10.39 3.19 -7.35
C LEU A 62 -9.99 3.26 -8.83
N TRP A 63 -9.83 2.10 -9.48
CA TRP A 63 -9.47 2.03 -10.90
C TRP A 63 -10.56 2.63 -11.79
N VAL A 64 -11.84 2.29 -11.58
CA VAL A 64 -12.96 2.84 -12.38
C VAL A 64 -13.01 4.36 -12.26
N TRP A 65 -12.83 4.90 -11.05
CA TRP A 65 -12.75 6.35 -10.87
C TRP A 65 -11.53 6.92 -11.58
N SER A 66 -10.34 6.34 -11.40
CA SER A 66 -9.08 6.82 -12.00
C SER A 66 -9.14 6.88 -13.54
N GLU A 67 -9.75 5.88 -14.18
CA GLU A 67 -9.95 5.87 -15.65
C GLU A 67 -10.88 6.98 -16.13
N GLN A 68 -11.85 7.39 -15.32
CA GLN A 68 -12.77 8.47 -15.64
C GLN A 68 -12.16 9.85 -15.38
N ASP A 69 -11.39 9.96 -14.29
CA ASP A 69 -10.71 11.19 -13.88
C ASP A 69 -9.50 11.51 -14.77
N GLY A 70 -8.70 10.50 -15.13
CA GLY A 70 -7.58 10.61 -16.06
C GLY A 70 -6.35 11.36 -15.51
N THR A 71 -6.34 11.75 -14.24
CA THR A 71 -5.25 12.54 -13.65
C THR A 71 -4.14 11.72 -13.01
N GLY A 72 -4.30 10.37 -12.95
CA GLY A 72 -3.32 9.48 -12.34
C GLY A 72 -3.48 8.03 -12.73
N ILE A 73 -2.72 7.18 -12.08
CA ILE A 73 -2.63 5.74 -12.35
C ILE A 73 -2.84 4.96 -11.06
N THR A 74 -3.69 3.93 -11.12
CA THR A 74 -3.94 2.99 -10.02
C THR A 74 -3.02 1.76 -10.11
N PHE A 75 -2.56 1.29 -8.96
CA PHE A 75 -1.70 0.12 -8.84
C PHE A 75 -2.30 -0.93 -7.91
N SER A 76 -2.03 -2.20 -8.23
CA SER A 76 -2.49 -3.36 -7.48
C SER A 76 -1.62 -3.66 -6.26
N SER A 77 -2.10 -4.53 -5.38
CA SER A 77 -1.41 -4.99 -4.17
C SER A 77 -0.09 -5.74 -4.43
N SER A 78 0.20 -6.14 -5.67
CA SER A 78 1.47 -6.77 -6.06
C SER A 78 2.53 -5.78 -6.53
N THR A 79 2.24 -4.48 -6.52
CA THR A 79 3.17 -3.43 -6.98
C THR A 79 4.03 -2.95 -5.82
N GLY A 80 5.36 -3.05 -5.96
CA GLY A 80 6.31 -2.53 -5.00
C GLY A 80 6.74 -1.09 -5.31
N PHE A 81 6.89 -0.29 -4.27
CA PHE A 81 7.43 1.07 -4.31
C PHE A 81 8.59 1.21 -3.35
N LYS A 82 9.67 1.83 -3.81
CA LYS A 82 10.81 2.15 -2.96
C LYS A 82 10.60 3.50 -2.30
N LEU A 83 10.58 3.49 -0.97
CA LEU A 83 10.44 4.69 -0.15
C LEU A 83 11.79 5.37 0.09
N SER A 84 11.76 6.65 0.52
CA SER A 84 12.97 7.44 0.80
C SER A 84 13.79 6.86 1.97
N THR A 85 13.13 6.14 2.87
CA THR A 85 13.74 5.42 4.00
C THR A 85 14.55 4.19 3.58
N GLY A 86 14.45 3.77 2.30
CA GLY A 86 15.02 2.52 1.77
C GLY A 86 14.10 1.31 1.98
N ALA A 87 12.92 1.49 2.54
CA ALA A 87 11.90 0.45 2.57
C ALA A 87 11.31 0.22 1.17
N GLU A 88 10.93 -1.02 0.86
CA GLU A 88 10.06 -1.36 -0.28
C GLU A 88 8.74 -1.87 0.24
N ARG A 89 7.67 -1.19 -0.16
CA ARG A 89 6.30 -1.42 0.30
C ARG A 89 5.35 -1.69 -0.85
N SER A 90 4.38 -2.55 -0.59
CA SER A 90 3.32 -2.91 -1.55
C SER A 90 1.96 -2.68 -0.88
N PRO A 91 1.38 -1.48 -0.97
CA PRO A 91 0.05 -1.19 -0.42
C PRO A 91 -1.03 -2.01 -1.15
N ASP A 92 -2.14 -2.32 -0.47
CA ASP A 92 -3.21 -3.15 -1.03
C ASP A 92 -3.93 -2.48 -2.20
N ALA A 93 -3.98 -1.15 -2.22
CA ALA A 93 -4.29 -0.35 -3.41
C ALA A 93 -3.55 0.99 -3.31
N SER A 94 -3.19 1.57 -4.45
CA SER A 94 -2.54 2.88 -4.48
C SER A 94 -2.81 3.63 -5.77
N TRP A 95 -2.59 4.94 -5.73
CA TRP A 95 -2.74 5.82 -6.87
C TRP A 95 -1.64 6.88 -6.88
N ILE A 96 -1.14 7.18 -8.07
CA ILE A 96 -0.07 8.16 -8.29
C ILE A 96 -0.55 9.15 -9.35
N LYS A 97 -0.35 10.45 -9.11
CA LYS A 97 -0.58 11.50 -10.12
C LYS A 97 0.24 11.22 -11.38
N LEU A 98 -0.40 11.35 -12.54
CA LEU A 98 0.20 11.07 -13.84
C LEU A 98 1.49 11.88 -14.07
N GLU A 99 1.51 13.14 -13.64
CA GLU A 99 2.70 14.00 -13.73
C GLU A 99 3.90 13.39 -12.97
N ARG A 100 3.68 12.91 -11.74
CA ARG A 100 4.73 12.30 -10.92
C ARG A 100 5.20 10.96 -11.51
N TRP A 101 4.27 10.16 -12.00
CA TRP A 101 4.59 8.89 -12.66
C TRP A 101 5.41 9.12 -13.94
N ASN A 102 5.01 10.06 -14.77
CA ASN A 102 5.69 10.39 -16.04
C ASN A 102 7.06 11.07 -15.83
N ALA A 103 7.34 11.61 -14.66
CA ALA A 103 8.66 12.13 -14.32
C ALA A 103 9.70 11.02 -14.06
N LEU A 104 9.26 9.78 -13.85
CA LEU A 104 10.13 8.63 -13.69
C LEU A 104 10.66 8.14 -15.05
N SER A 105 11.93 7.71 -15.08
CA SER A 105 12.46 7.04 -16.26
C SER A 105 11.76 5.69 -16.51
N THR A 106 11.78 5.22 -17.74
CA THR A 106 11.23 3.89 -18.10
C THR A 106 11.87 2.76 -17.28
N GLU A 107 13.14 2.88 -16.93
CA GLU A 107 13.83 1.89 -16.10
C GLU A 107 13.27 1.89 -14.66
N GLN A 108 13.06 3.07 -14.07
CA GLN A 108 12.45 3.20 -12.75
C GLN A 108 11.02 2.67 -12.72
N GLN A 109 10.24 2.91 -13.76
CA GLN A 109 8.87 2.39 -13.90
C GLN A 109 8.79 0.86 -14.01
N ARG A 110 9.84 0.20 -14.53
CA ARG A 110 9.91 -1.26 -14.69
C ARG A 110 10.33 -2.02 -13.43
N LYS A 111 10.91 -1.34 -12.46
CA LYS A 111 11.36 -1.91 -11.19
C LYS A 111 10.44 -1.48 -10.04
N PHE A 112 10.88 -1.62 -8.80
CA PHE A 112 10.22 -0.96 -7.67
C PHE A 112 10.46 0.54 -7.80
N ALA A 113 9.41 1.25 -8.26
CA ALA A 113 9.53 2.66 -8.57
C ALA A 113 9.96 3.46 -7.32
N PRO A 114 10.99 4.35 -7.43
CA PRO A 114 11.48 5.15 -6.30
C PRO A 114 10.55 6.34 -6.03
N ILE A 115 9.32 6.05 -5.63
CA ILE A 115 8.26 7.02 -5.40
C ILE A 115 7.28 6.47 -4.35
N CYS A 116 6.90 7.28 -3.38
CA CYS A 116 5.72 7.00 -2.57
C CYS A 116 4.47 7.42 -3.34
N PRO A 117 3.41 6.59 -3.44
CA PRO A 117 2.15 7.00 -4.05
C PRO A 117 1.55 8.25 -3.39
N ASP A 118 0.71 8.98 -4.13
CA ASP A 118 -0.05 10.11 -3.59
C ASP A 118 -1.17 9.64 -2.64
N PHE A 119 -1.69 8.45 -2.92
CA PHE A 119 -2.73 7.79 -2.12
C PHE A 119 -2.43 6.30 -1.93
N VAL A 120 -2.61 5.81 -0.71
CA VAL A 120 -2.43 4.38 -0.36
C VAL A 120 -3.60 3.86 0.46
N VAL A 121 -3.91 2.58 0.29
CA VAL A 121 -4.87 1.85 1.13
C VAL A 121 -4.21 0.59 1.66
N GLU A 122 -4.35 0.34 2.96
CA GLU A 122 -4.05 -0.92 3.63
C GLU A 122 -5.34 -1.53 4.17
N LEU A 123 -5.59 -2.79 3.83
CA LEU A 123 -6.76 -3.55 4.29
C LEU A 123 -6.34 -4.58 5.32
N LYS A 124 -6.72 -4.35 6.56
CA LYS A 124 -6.39 -5.27 7.65
C LYS A 124 -7.05 -6.64 7.47
N SER A 125 -6.24 -7.68 7.32
CA SER A 125 -6.68 -9.07 7.36
C SER A 125 -6.89 -9.55 8.80
N PRO A 126 -7.57 -10.69 9.02
CA PRO A 126 -7.75 -11.24 10.37
C PRO A 126 -6.44 -11.57 11.12
N SER A 127 -5.36 -11.86 10.38
CA SER A 127 -4.06 -12.20 10.94
C SER A 127 -3.15 -11.01 11.22
N ASP A 128 -3.52 -9.81 10.75
CA ASP A 128 -2.69 -8.62 10.89
C ASP A 128 -2.85 -7.97 12.27
N ASN A 129 -1.73 -7.43 12.75
CA ASN A 129 -1.72 -6.59 13.94
C ASN A 129 -2.05 -5.15 13.53
N LEU A 130 -3.07 -4.56 14.17
CA LEU A 130 -3.50 -3.19 13.85
C LEU A 130 -2.39 -2.17 14.13
N GLN A 131 -1.63 -2.33 15.21
CA GLN A 131 -0.56 -1.40 15.57
C GLN A 131 0.57 -1.41 14.53
N THR A 132 0.96 -2.59 14.04
CA THR A 132 1.97 -2.72 12.96
C THR A 132 1.51 -2.04 11.67
N LEU A 133 0.22 -2.14 11.33
CA LEU A 133 -0.33 -1.44 10.16
C LEU A 133 -0.39 0.07 10.37
N LYS A 134 -0.71 0.54 11.58
CA LYS A 134 -0.65 1.97 11.91
C LYS A 134 0.78 2.52 11.76
N GLU A 135 1.78 1.79 12.25
CA GLU A 135 3.20 2.15 12.08
C GLU A 135 3.61 2.19 10.59
N LYS A 136 3.09 1.26 9.76
CA LYS A 136 3.27 1.28 8.30
C LYS A 136 2.61 2.52 7.67
N MET A 137 1.42 2.90 8.12
CA MET A 137 0.75 4.12 7.65
C MET A 137 1.52 5.38 8.03
N GLU A 138 2.06 5.45 9.26
CA GLU A 138 2.93 6.55 9.68
C GLU A 138 4.22 6.61 8.84
N GLU A 139 4.80 5.45 8.47
CA GLU A 139 5.94 5.39 7.55
C GLU A 139 5.58 6.04 6.20
N TYR A 140 4.42 5.71 5.61
CA TYR A 140 3.95 6.38 4.38
C TYR A 140 3.76 7.89 4.58
N MET A 141 3.12 8.32 5.68
CA MET A 141 2.82 9.75 5.91
C MET A 141 4.07 10.63 6.10
N ASN A 142 5.23 10.03 6.35
CA ASN A 142 6.51 10.73 6.43
C ASN A 142 7.24 10.78 5.07
N GLU A 143 6.71 10.15 4.03
CA GLU A 143 7.34 10.14 2.71
C GLU A 143 6.98 11.38 1.89
N PRO A 144 7.92 11.88 1.05
CA PRO A 144 7.62 12.97 0.14
C PRO A 144 6.57 12.55 -0.90
N GLY A 145 5.54 13.36 -1.04
CA GLY A 145 4.53 13.22 -2.09
C GLY A 145 3.27 12.45 -1.72
N ILE A 146 3.27 11.67 -0.63
CA ILE A 146 2.01 11.13 -0.09
C ILE A 146 1.08 12.28 0.31
N GLN A 147 -0.21 12.12 0.09
CA GLN A 147 -1.20 13.14 0.43
C GLN A 147 -2.37 12.56 1.26
N LEU A 148 -2.68 11.28 1.08
CA LEU A 148 -3.80 10.63 1.77
C LEU A 148 -3.51 9.13 1.93
N GLY A 149 -3.92 8.56 3.05
CA GLY A 149 -3.86 7.13 3.27
C GLY A 149 -5.06 6.62 4.06
N TRP A 150 -5.50 5.41 3.75
CA TRP A 150 -6.57 4.74 4.49
C TRP A 150 -6.08 3.40 5.04
N LEU A 151 -6.37 3.15 6.32
CA LEU A 151 -6.26 1.83 6.92
C LEU A 151 -7.66 1.35 7.28
N ILE A 152 -8.08 0.24 6.69
CA ILE A 152 -9.44 -0.29 6.83
C ILE A 152 -9.41 -1.52 7.75
N ASP A 153 -10.01 -1.42 8.94
CA ASP A 153 -10.28 -2.57 9.83
C ASP A 153 -11.71 -3.05 9.64
N ARG A 154 -11.88 -4.09 8.83
CA ARG A 154 -13.20 -4.69 8.54
C ARG A 154 -13.87 -5.28 9.76
N LYS A 155 -13.10 -5.88 10.68
CA LYS A 155 -13.63 -6.52 11.89
C LYS A 155 -14.32 -5.51 12.81
N GLN A 156 -13.72 -4.32 12.95
CA GLN A 156 -14.28 -3.24 13.74
C GLN A 156 -15.18 -2.31 12.92
N ARG A 157 -15.21 -2.46 11.58
CA ARG A 157 -15.84 -1.54 10.64
C ARG A 157 -15.34 -0.10 10.80
N GLN A 158 -14.02 0.04 10.98
CA GLN A 158 -13.37 1.33 11.15
C GLN A 158 -12.48 1.64 9.95
N VAL A 159 -12.45 2.92 9.56
CA VAL A 159 -11.51 3.45 8.58
C VAL A 159 -10.70 4.54 9.24
N TYR A 160 -9.40 4.32 9.34
CA TYR A 160 -8.45 5.32 9.82
C TYR A 160 -7.93 6.09 8.62
N ILE A 161 -8.12 7.41 8.63
CA ILE A 161 -7.70 8.34 7.58
C ILE A 161 -6.44 9.05 8.05
N TYR A 162 -5.42 8.98 7.22
CA TYR A 162 -4.12 9.58 7.46
C TYR A 162 -3.85 10.69 6.45
N ARG A 163 -3.35 11.82 6.94
CA ARG A 163 -2.91 12.96 6.14
C ARG A 163 -1.57 13.45 6.67
N PRO A 164 -0.60 13.82 5.83
CA PRO A 164 0.71 14.30 6.28
C PRO A 164 0.59 15.45 7.28
N GLY A 165 1.27 15.31 8.42
CA GLY A 165 1.31 16.34 9.46
C GLY A 165 0.04 16.52 10.28
N LEU A 166 -1.00 15.70 10.07
CA LEU A 166 -2.24 15.73 10.85
C LEU A 166 -2.40 14.45 11.66
N PRO A 167 -3.09 14.50 12.81
CA PRO A 167 -3.45 13.30 13.56
C PRO A 167 -4.40 12.41 12.73
N GLU A 168 -4.35 11.10 12.98
CA GLU A 168 -5.28 10.16 12.35
C GLU A 168 -6.73 10.51 12.75
N GLU A 169 -7.63 10.36 11.78
CA GLU A 169 -9.07 10.45 11.97
C GLU A 169 -9.65 9.04 11.86
N CYS A 170 -10.54 8.65 12.77
CA CYS A 170 -11.21 7.36 12.73
C CYS A 170 -12.70 7.54 12.41
N LEU A 171 -13.14 6.96 11.29
CA LEU A 171 -14.55 6.87 10.92
C LEU A 171 -15.10 5.53 11.41
N ASP A 172 -16.19 5.57 12.16
CA ASP A 172 -16.88 4.37 12.66
C ASP A 172 -18.03 3.99 11.74
N ASN A 173 -17.99 2.77 11.20
CA ASN A 173 -18.97 2.16 10.30
C ASN A 173 -19.46 3.10 9.17
N PRO A 174 -18.56 3.78 8.43
CA PRO A 174 -19.00 4.67 7.36
C PRO A 174 -19.66 3.90 6.21
N ALA A 175 -20.68 4.50 5.58
CA ALA A 175 -21.29 3.96 4.37
C ALA A 175 -20.40 4.17 3.13
N SER A 176 -19.63 5.25 3.14
CA SER A 176 -18.66 5.59 2.10
C SER A 176 -17.50 6.40 2.67
N VAL A 177 -16.34 6.38 1.99
CA VAL A 177 -15.16 7.16 2.36
C VAL A 177 -14.76 8.03 1.18
N SER A 178 -14.56 9.33 1.44
CA SER A 178 -14.21 10.32 0.41
C SER A 178 -12.71 10.34 0.14
N GLY A 179 -12.32 10.41 -1.14
CA GLY A 179 -10.95 10.70 -1.57
C GLY A 179 -10.51 12.15 -1.38
N GLU A 180 -11.37 12.98 -0.81
CA GLU A 180 -11.13 14.40 -0.51
C GLU A 180 -10.68 15.21 -1.74
N SER A 181 -9.73 16.13 -1.54
CA SER A 181 -9.12 16.90 -2.63
C SER A 181 -8.02 16.13 -3.37
N VAL A 182 -7.56 14.99 -2.80
CA VAL A 182 -6.50 14.18 -3.41
C VAL A 182 -7.04 13.36 -4.58
N LEU A 183 -8.25 12.79 -4.40
CA LEU A 183 -9.00 12.03 -5.40
C LEU A 183 -10.38 12.67 -5.59
N PRO A 184 -10.47 13.80 -6.33
CA PRO A 184 -11.70 14.59 -6.40
C PRO A 184 -12.90 13.79 -6.91
N GLY A 185 -13.99 13.75 -6.11
CA GLY A 185 -15.18 13.00 -6.46
C GLY A 185 -15.11 11.50 -6.24
N PHE A 186 -13.96 10.93 -5.85
CA PHE A 186 -13.87 9.53 -5.47
C PHE A 186 -14.60 9.28 -4.14
N MET A 187 -15.51 8.31 -4.15
CA MET A 187 -16.25 7.85 -2.98
C MET A 187 -16.20 6.32 -2.93
N LEU A 188 -15.38 5.75 -2.04
CA LEU A 188 -15.33 4.31 -1.84
C LEU A 188 -16.63 3.84 -1.17
N ASN A 189 -17.40 3.01 -1.86
CA ASN A 189 -18.60 2.38 -1.29
C ASN A 189 -18.21 1.23 -0.37
N MET A 190 -18.43 1.43 0.93
CA MET A 190 -18.01 0.48 1.96
C MET A 190 -18.89 -0.77 2.05
N SER A 191 -20.11 -0.78 1.46
CA SER A 191 -20.97 -1.98 1.44
C SER A 191 -20.34 -3.18 0.73
N LYS A 192 -19.34 -2.94 -0.13
CA LYS A 192 -18.57 -3.96 -0.84
C LYS A 192 -17.25 -4.33 -0.16
N VAL A 193 -16.91 -3.63 0.92
CA VAL A 193 -15.65 -3.78 1.67
C VAL A 193 -15.90 -4.46 3.02
N TRP A 194 -17.02 -4.18 3.68
CA TRP A 194 -17.46 -4.81 4.95
C TRP A 194 -17.73 -6.31 4.87
#